data_630cc34c5346dd518bd1ae3fad8f0482
#
_entry.id   630cc34c5346dd518bd1ae3fad8f0482
#
_cell.length_a   1.000
_cell.length_b   1.000
_cell.length_c   1.000
_cell.angle_alpha   90.00
_cell.angle_beta   90.00
_cell.angle_gamma   90.00
#
_symmetry.space_group_name_H-M   'P 1'
#
loop_
_entity.id
_entity.type
_entity.pdbx_description
1 polymer ?
#
loop_
_entity_poly.entity_id
_entity_poly.type
_entity_poly.pdbx_seq_one_letter_code
_entity_poly.pdbx_strand_id
1 'polypeptide(L)'
;MAEIIRMPKMSDTMEEGVIASWLKKVGDEIQSGDVLAEVDTDKATMELESYDDGVLLHIGIKDGESVPVNGIIAVIGEKGEDITEILKEAENNSLKEEEVVEEIKEENKEEIVEKIKEEEVIEKVSSNGRIKASPLAKKLAQEKGVNLKDIQGTGEGGRITKKDVESLSPDQSNIVQEEITLPKIVSEESFDEVPVSQMRKTISKRLAESKFTAPHFYLTMEINMDNCVEGRKRINESSPVKISFNDIILKACASALRKHPMVNSSLLDEKIRKNHHIHIGVAVAVDEGLLVPVIRFADNKTLSHISLEVKKLARKAKEKKLQPSDWEGNTFTISNLGMFGIEEFTAIINPNDSCILAIGGIKETPIVKDGEMLPGNIMKVTMSCDHRLVDGATGAAFLQTLKELLEDPIKILV
;
A
#
# COMPACT_ATOMS: atom_id res chain seq x y z
N MET A 1 32.46 8.66 -35.66
CA MET A 1 32.27 9.59 -34.50
C MET A 1 31.44 8.85 -33.49
N ALA A 2 31.90 8.88 -32.26
CA ALA A 2 31.16 8.20 -31.19
C ALA A 2 29.80 8.89 -30.88
N GLU A 3 28.74 8.12 -30.82
CA GLU A 3 27.38 8.58 -30.49
C GLU A 3 26.97 8.14 -29.10
N ILE A 4 26.29 9.04 -28.41
CA ILE A 4 25.84 8.82 -27.01
C ILE A 4 24.39 8.33 -27.02
N ILE A 5 24.18 7.12 -26.52
CA ILE A 5 22.83 6.60 -26.30
C ILE A 5 22.31 7.12 -24.97
N ARG A 6 21.19 7.81 -25.02
CA ARG A 6 20.50 8.37 -23.86
C ARG A 6 19.21 7.62 -23.59
N MET A 7 18.76 7.61 -22.33
CA MET A 7 17.49 7.02 -21.94
C MET A 7 16.33 7.72 -22.64
N PRO A 8 15.65 7.06 -23.59
CA PRO A 8 14.49 7.66 -24.25
C PRO A 8 13.30 7.67 -23.30
N LYS A 9 12.41 8.63 -23.49
CA LYS A 9 11.14 8.68 -22.76
C LYS A 9 10.17 7.65 -23.35
N MET A 10 10.11 6.46 -22.76
CA MET A 10 9.28 5.35 -23.24
C MET A 10 7.81 5.41 -22.76
N SER A 11 7.48 6.30 -21.80
CA SER A 11 6.11 6.57 -21.37
C SER A 11 5.94 8.04 -20.98
N ASP A 12 4.69 8.56 -21.08
CA ASP A 12 4.40 9.97 -20.77
C ASP A 12 4.68 10.34 -19.30
N THR A 13 4.65 9.36 -18.42
CA THR A 13 4.86 9.51 -16.97
C THR A 13 6.25 9.11 -16.50
N MET A 14 7.13 8.69 -17.43
CA MET A 14 8.48 8.22 -17.11
C MET A 14 9.40 9.40 -16.76
N GLU A 15 9.97 9.38 -15.55
CA GLU A 15 11.00 10.30 -15.06
C GLU A 15 12.38 9.61 -15.04
N GLU A 16 12.42 8.31 -14.77
CA GLU A 16 13.64 7.45 -14.78
C GLU A 16 13.32 6.06 -15.32
N GLY A 17 14.33 5.36 -15.86
CA GLY A 17 14.25 3.95 -16.26
C GLY A 17 15.31 3.14 -15.54
N VAL A 18 15.05 1.86 -15.28
CA VAL A 18 16.02 0.94 -14.69
C VAL A 18 16.45 -0.07 -15.75
N ILE A 19 17.75 -0.26 -15.93
CA ILE A 19 18.28 -1.30 -16.82
C ILE A 19 18.04 -2.66 -16.14
N ALA A 20 17.08 -3.43 -16.64
CA ALA A 20 16.78 -4.76 -16.11
C ALA A 20 17.89 -5.77 -16.45
N SER A 21 18.34 -5.78 -17.70
CA SER A 21 19.47 -6.59 -18.17
C SER A 21 20.09 -6.04 -19.44
N TRP A 22 21.42 -6.15 -19.57
CA TRP A 22 22.13 -5.89 -20.82
C TRP A 22 22.17 -7.14 -21.69
N LEU A 23 21.75 -7.03 -22.95
CA LEU A 23 21.81 -8.11 -23.95
C LEU A 23 23.08 -8.08 -24.77
N LYS A 24 23.76 -6.94 -24.85
CA LYS A 24 25.04 -6.73 -25.56
C LYS A 24 26.13 -6.35 -24.54
N LYS A 25 27.39 -6.64 -24.90
CA LYS A 25 28.58 -6.35 -24.09
C LYS A 25 29.49 -5.35 -24.75
N VAL A 26 30.32 -4.67 -23.95
CA VAL A 26 31.35 -3.77 -24.47
C VAL A 26 32.25 -4.53 -25.45
N GLY A 27 32.37 -4.02 -26.67
CA GLY A 27 33.10 -4.63 -27.79
C GLY A 27 32.24 -5.37 -28.81
N ASP A 28 30.95 -5.54 -28.60
CA ASP A 28 30.03 -6.16 -29.54
C ASP A 28 29.68 -5.21 -30.69
N GLU A 29 29.55 -5.74 -31.92
CA GLU A 29 29.05 -5.00 -33.08
C GLU A 29 27.53 -4.87 -32.95
N ILE A 30 27.03 -3.66 -33.19
CA ILE A 30 25.65 -3.27 -33.11
C ILE A 30 25.18 -2.76 -34.48
N GLN A 31 24.02 -3.19 -34.89
CA GLN A 31 23.33 -2.69 -36.08
C GLN A 31 22.04 -1.97 -35.66
N SER A 32 21.63 -0.99 -36.44
CA SER A 32 20.36 -0.29 -36.24
C SER A 32 19.19 -1.27 -36.15
N GLY A 33 18.40 -1.22 -35.04
CA GLY A 33 17.35 -2.16 -34.72
C GLY A 33 17.78 -3.32 -33.80
N ASP A 34 19.06 -3.43 -33.42
CA ASP A 34 19.51 -4.41 -32.42
C ASP A 34 19.05 -4.00 -31.02
N VAL A 35 18.55 -4.96 -30.23
CA VAL A 35 18.18 -4.75 -28.84
C VAL A 35 19.45 -4.73 -27.98
N LEU A 36 19.70 -3.62 -27.30
CA LEU A 36 20.85 -3.38 -26.43
C LEU A 36 20.64 -3.87 -25.01
N ALA A 37 19.48 -3.51 -24.45
CA ALA A 37 19.13 -3.79 -23.07
C ALA A 37 17.61 -3.87 -22.90
N GLU A 38 17.18 -4.52 -21.83
CA GLU A 38 15.80 -4.45 -21.32
C GLU A 38 15.72 -3.35 -20.26
N VAL A 39 14.75 -2.45 -20.40
CA VAL A 39 14.52 -1.32 -19.52
C VAL A 39 13.18 -1.49 -18.80
N ASP A 40 13.20 -1.54 -17.48
CA ASP A 40 12.02 -1.48 -16.66
C ASP A 40 11.55 -0.03 -16.54
N THR A 41 10.33 0.21 -17.02
CA THR A 41 9.64 1.50 -16.90
C THR A 41 8.56 1.45 -15.84
N ASP A 42 7.90 2.57 -15.62
CA ASP A 42 6.75 2.68 -14.70
C ASP A 42 5.54 1.81 -15.11
N LYS A 43 5.52 1.26 -16.32
CA LYS A 43 4.38 0.50 -16.87
C LYS A 43 4.72 -0.92 -17.30
N ALA A 44 5.91 -1.16 -17.83
CA ALA A 44 6.32 -2.47 -18.31
C ALA A 44 7.84 -2.49 -18.58
N THR A 45 8.42 -3.69 -18.68
CA THR A 45 9.76 -3.89 -19.22
C THR A 45 9.68 -3.69 -20.74
N MET A 46 10.52 -2.81 -21.29
CA MET A 46 10.59 -2.49 -22.71
C MET A 46 12.00 -2.72 -23.23
N GLU A 47 12.09 -3.11 -24.50
CA GLU A 47 13.37 -3.32 -25.17
C GLU A 47 13.95 -1.97 -25.66
N LEU A 48 15.21 -1.72 -25.34
CA LEU A 48 15.97 -0.57 -25.83
C LEU A 48 16.72 -0.98 -27.09
N GLU A 49 16.28 -0.49 -28.24
CA GLU A 49 16.89 -0.74 -29.54
C GLU A 49 17.92 0.37 -29.88
N SER A 50 18.99 0.00 -30.61
CA SER A 50 19.91 0.97 -31.17
C SER A 50 19.34 1.56 -32.47
N TYR A 51 19.52 2.87 -32.63
CA TYR A 51 19.23 3.54 -33.91
C TYR A 51 20.47 3.66 -34.80
N ASP A 52 21.66 3.42 -34.22
CA ASP A 52 22.94 3.66 -34.88
C ASP A 52 23.73 2.36 -35.04
N ASP A 53 24.60 2.34 -36.06
CA ASP A 53 25.50 1.22 -36.34
C ASP A 53 26.89 1.51 -35.76
N GLY A 54 27.54 0.52 -35.13
CA GLY A 54 28.89 0.68 -34.56
C GLY A 54 29.27 -0.42 -33.60
N VAL A 55 30.27 -0.14 -32.75
CA VAL A 55 30.71 -1.01 -31.68
C VAL A 55 30.37 -0.38 -30.35
N LEU A 56 29.82 -1.16 -29.41
CA LEU A 56 29.55 -0.69 -28.05
C LEU A 56 30.86 -0.41 -27.32
N LEU A 57 31.22 0.86 -27.17
CA LEU A 57 32.49 1.28 -26.57
C LEU A 57 32.45 1.36 -25.04
N HIS A 58 31.28 1.79 -24.51
CA HIS A 58 31.11 1.98 -23.08
C HIS A 58 29.69 1.72 -22.62
N ILE A 59 29.55 1.12 -21.44
CA ILE A 59 28.29 0.96 -20.72
C ILE A 59 28.40 1.83 -19.48
N GLY A 60 27.60 2.89 -19.41
CA GLY A 60 27.63 3.86 -18.30
C GLY A 60 26.91 3.40 -17.04
N ILE A 61 26.01 2.40 -17.16
CA ILE A 61 25.09 1.98 -16.10
C ILE A 61 25.02 0.46 -16.04
N LYS A 62 25.05 -0.09 -14.83
CA LYS A 62 25.00 -1.54 -14.59
C LYS A 62 23.56 -2.06 -14.52
N ASP A 63 23.44 -3.39 -14.64
CA ASP A 63 22.18 -4.09 -14.41
C ASP A 63 21.62 -3.74 -13.02
N GLY A 64 20.32 -3.34 -12.97
CA GLY A 64 19.63 -2.95 -11.75
C GLY A 64 19.77 -1.48 -11.35
N GLU A 65 20.57 -0.66 -12.03
CA GLU A 65 20.72 0.76 -11.75
C GLU A 65 19.70 1.61 -12.51
N SER A 66 19.22 2.70 -11.88
CA SER A 66 18.28 3.65 -12.49
C SER A 66 19.01 4.82 -13.16
N VAL A 67 18.41 5.32 -14.24
CA VAL A 67 18.89 6.48 -14.96
C VAL A 67 17.72 7.41 -15.31
N PRO A 68 17.85 8.74 -15.12
CA PRO A 68 16.81 9.69 -15.51
C PRO A 68 16.63 9.73 -17.03
N VAL A 69 15.46 10.12 -17.49
CA VAL A 69 15.20 10.38 -18.90
C VAL A 69 16.22 11.38 -19.44
N ASN A 70 16.76 11.12 -20.64
CA ASN A 70 17.91 11.81 -21.25
C ASN A 70 19.28 11.56 -20.57
N GLY A 71 19.35 10.78 -19.51
CA GLY A 71 20.63 10.34 -18.92
C GLY A 71 21.39 9.41 -19.87
N ILE A 72 22.70 9.36 -19.73
CA ILE A 72 23.58 8.58 -20.60
C ILE A 72 23.54 7.12 -20.19
N ILE A 73 23.28 6.23 -21.15
CA ILE A 73 23.24 4.78 -20.93
C ILE A 73 24.49 4.12 -21.47
N ALA A 74 24.85 4.43 -22.71
CA ALA A 74 25.95 3.80 -23.41
C ALA A 74 26.56 4.72 -24.48
N VAL A 75 27.74 4.35 -24.98
CA VAL A 75 28.39 5.03 -26.10
C VAL A 75 28.72 4.02 -27.18
N ILE A 76 28.29 4.30 -28.41
CA ILE A 76 28.59 3.52 -29.63
C ILE A 76 29.54 4.34 -30.53
N GLY A 77 30.50 3.69 -31.13
CA GLY A 77 31.44 4.35 -32.06
C GLY A 77 32.31 3.38 -32.82
N GLU A 78 33.39 3.89 -33.44
CA GLU A 78 34.35 3.05 -34.16
C GLU A 78 35.33 2.37 -33.18
N LYS A 79 35.78 1.18 -33.52
CA LYS A 79 36.67 0.38 -32.67
C LYS A 79 37.97 1.10 -32.34
N GLY A 80 38.15 1.54 -31.10
CA GLY A 80 39.38 2.22 -30.62
C GLY A 80 39.26 3.75 -30.59
N GLU A 81 38.09 4.32 -30.77
CA GLU A 81 37.84 5.76 -30.67
C GLU A 81 37.96 6.21 -29.21
N ASP A 82 38.60 7.36 -28.95
CA ASP A 82 38.79 7.89 -27.61
C ASP A 82 37.52 8.62 -27.12
N ILE A 83 36.86 8.05 -26.11
CA ILE A 83 35.60 8.54 -25.56
C ILE A 83 35.79 9.45 -24.32
N THR A 84 37.03 9.72 -23.91
CA THR A 84 37.35 10.39 -22.65
C THR A 84 36.85 11.84 -22.59
N GLU A 85 36.86 12.54 -23.74
CA GLU A 85 36.35 13.92 -23.83
C GLU A 85 34.82 13.95 -23.83
N ILE A 86 34.19 12.98 -24.49
CA ILE A 86 32.73 12.87 -24.61
C ILE A 86 32.10 12.56 -23.24
N LEU A 87 32.73 11.70 -22.44
CA LEU A 87 32.26 11.39 -21.09
C LEU A 87 32.40 12.58 -20.14
N LYS A 88 33.46 13.39 -20.24
CA LYS A 88 33.64 14.60 -19.43
C LYS A 88 32.67 15.72 -19.76
N GLU A 89 32.33 15.93 -21.02
CA GLU A 89 31.32 16.91 -21.41
C GLU A 89 29.92 16.48 -20.97
N ALA A 90 29.67 15.21 -20.95
CA ALA A 90 28.41 14.61 -20.55
C ALA A 90 28.16 14.66 -19.02
N GLU A 91 29.22 14.44 -18.21
CA GLU A 91 29.16 14.61 -16.76
C GLU A 91 29.00 16.08 -16.33
N ASN A 92 29.64 17.03 -17.02
CA ASN A 92 29.50 18.45 -16.74
C ASN A 92 28.11 19.03 -17.07
N ASN A 93 27.38 18.42 -17.98
CA ASN A 93 26.02 18.86 -18.31
C ASN A 93 24.96 18.32 -17.32
N SER A 94 25.20 17.14 -16.72
CA SER A 94 24.32 16.60 -15.67
C SER A 94 24.47 17.35 -14.33
N LEU A 95 25.68 17.81 -13.99
CA LEU A 95 25.92 18.59 -12.75
C LEU A 95 25.30 20.00 -12.78
N LYS A 96 25.05 20.59 -13.96
CA LYS A 96 24.37 21.90 -14.05
C LYS A 96 22.87 21.83 -13.90
N GLU A 97 22.23 20.67 -14.15
CA GLU A 97 20.80 20.48 -13.92
C GLU A 97 20.50 20.11 -12.46
N GLU A 98 21.44 19.49 -11.73
CA GLU A 98 21.26 19.18 -10.31
C GLU A 98 21.41 20.42 -9.39
N GLU A 99 22.29 21.37 -9.69
CA GLU A 99 22.43 22.60 -8.90
C GLU A 99 21.17 23.50 -8.89
N VAL A 100 20.36 23.47 -9.94
CA VAL A 100 19.10 24.24 -10.00
C VAL A 100 17.98 23.59 -9.19
N VAL A 101 18.07 22.28 -8.92
CA VAL A 101 17.05 21.52 -8.15
C VAL A 101 17.36 21.52 -6.65
N GLU A 102 18.62 21.70 -6.23
CA GLU A 102 19.01 21.76 -4.82
C GLU A 102 18.70 23.13 -4.18
N GLU A 103 18.85 24.25 -4.91
CA GLU A 103 18.49 25.58 -4.38
C GLU A 103 17.01 25.74 -4.00
N ILE A 104 16.12 24.96 -4.60
CA ILE A 104 14.68 25.00 -4.26
C ILE A 104 14.35 24.11 -3.03
N LYS A 105 15.25 23.22 -2.61
CA LYS A 105 15.04 22.31 -1.47
C LYS A 105 15.59 22.80 -0.14
N GLU A 106 16.51 23.77 -0.13
CA GLU A 106 17.08 24.28 1.12
C GLU A 106 16.23 25.35 1.82
N GLU A 107 15.40 26.11 1.10
CA GLU A 107 14.52 27.11 1.72
C GLU A 107 13.39 26.55 2.58
N ASN A 108 13.11 25.25 2.53
CA ASN A 108 12.01 24.61 3.30
C ASN A 108 12.46 23.75 4.50
N LYS A 109 13.74 23.79 4.89
CA LYS A 109 14.27 22.93 5.97
C LYS A 109 14.60 23.64 7.28
N GLU A 110 14.58 24.95 7.34
CA GLU A 110 14.99 25.68 8.56
C GLU A 110 13.91 25.89 9.63
N GLU A 111 12.65 25.53 9.39
CA GLU A 111 11.54 25.84 10.33
C GLU A 111 11.11 24.71 11.28
N ILE A 112 11.76 23.54 11.30
CA ILE A 112 11.30 22.38 12.11
C ILE A 112 12.33 21.85 13.16
N VAL A 113 13.49 22.45 13.36
CA VAL A 113 14.53 21.87 14.24
C VAL A 113 14.63 22.49 15.65
N GLU A 114 13.72 23.36 16.07
CA GLU A 114 13.84 24.07 17.35
C GLU A 114 12.81 23.69 18.43
N LYS A 115 12.42 22.44 18.54
CA LYS A 115 11.68 21.97 19.73
C LYS A 115 11.83 20.48 19.94
N ILE A 116 12.88 20.00 20.55
CA ILE A 116 12.92 18.81 21.45
C ILE A 116 14.37 18.69 21.98
N LYS A 117 14.67 19.32 23.07
CA LYS A 117 15.76 18.95 23.99
C LYS A 117 15.40 19.50 25.36
N GLU A 118 14.86 18.61 26.17
CA GLU A 118 15.03 18.66 27.64
C GLU A 118 14.36 17.43 28.26
N GLU A 119 15.08 16.91 29.31
CA GLU A 119 14.68 15.83 30.23
C GLU A 119 14.94 14.38 29.72
N GLU A 120 15.69 13.51 30.37
CA GLU A 120 16.06 13.39 31.80
C GLU A 120 17.36 12.58 31.97
N VAL A 121 18.24 13.01 32.88
CA VAL A 121 19.36 12.24 33.40
C VAL A 121 18.92 11.63 34.72
N ILE A 122 18.90 10.30 34.85
CA ILE A 122 18.75 9.63 36.14
C ILE A 122 20.07 8.95 36.48
N GLU A 123 20.73 9.51 37.51
CA GLU A 123 21.93 9.00 38.14
C GLU A 123 21.68 7.67 38.86
N LYS A 124 22.48 6.67 38.61
CA LYS A 124 22.62 5.47 39.44
C LYS A 124 23.65 5.73 40.51
N VAL A 125 23.19 5.86 41.76
CA VAL A 125 24.05 5.86 42.95
C VAL A 125 24.17 4.44 43.48
N SER A 126 25.33 3.86 43.38
CA SER A 126 25.69 2.64 44.10
C SER A 126 26.23 3.01 45.48
N SER A 127 25.54 2.66 46.55
CA SER A 127 26.06 2.82 47.92
C SER A 127 26.37 1.46 48.55
N ASN A 128 27.66 1.23 48.70
CA ASN A 128 28.21 0.17 49.55
C ASN A 128 28.01 0.56 51.05
N GLY A 129 26.88 0.15 51.68
CA GLY A 129 26.44 0.58 52.97
C GLY A 129 26.72 -0.44 54.08
N ARG A 130 27.61 -0.14 55.01
CA ARG A 130 27.71 -0.83 56.29
C ARG A 130 26.33 -0.76 57.02
N ILE A 131 25.79 -1.95 57.38
CA ILE A 131 24.52 -2.07 58.09
C ILE A 131 24.64 -1.41 59.48
N LYS A 132 23.85 -0.34 59.70
CA LYS A 132 23.76 0.36 60.99
C LYS A 132 22.68 -0.28 61.84
N ALA A 133 23.07 -1.08 62.85
CA ALA A 133 22.14 -1.66 63.82
C ALA A 133 22.51 -1.27 65.25
N SER A 134 21.51 -1.11 66.12
CA SER A 134 21.74 -0.81 67.54
C SER A 134 22.36 -2.02 68.27
N PRO A 135 23.17 -1.85 69.30
CA PRO A 135 23.77 -2.96 70.10
C PRO A 135 22.73 -3.97 70.62
N LEU A 136 21.56 -3.51 71.04
CA LEU A 136 20.45 -4.32 71.47
C LEU A 136 19.77 -5.09 70.32
N ALA A 137 19.63 -4.47 69.13
CA ALA A 137 19.09 -5.15 67.97
C ALA A 137 20.00 -6.29 67.47
N LYS A 138 21.34 -6.10 67.55
CA LYS A 138 22.28 -7.13 67.25
C LYS A 138 22.22 -8.35 68.15
N LYS A 139 22.05 -8.10 69.51
CA LYS A 139 21.95 -9.17 70.49
C LYS A 139 20.65 -9.97 70.32
N LEU A 140 19.54 -9.28 70.11
CA LEU A 140 18.22 -9.91 69.87
C LEU A 140 18.13 -10.70 68.57
N ALA A 141 18.76 -10.18 67.50
CA ALA A 141 18.85 -10.88 66.22
C ALA A 141 19.66 -12.17 66.32
N GLN A 142 20.72 -12.16 67.16
CA GLN A 142 21.55 -13.33 67.41
C GLN A 142 20.81 -14.38 68.26
N GLU A 143 20.00 -13.94 69.26
CA GLU A 143 19.16 -14.83 70.09
C GLU A 143 18.00 -15.45 69.30
N LYS A 144 17.43 -14.73 68.32
CA LYS A 144 16.31 -15.20 67.49
C LYS A 144 16.76 -15.83 66.17
N GLY A 145 18.03 -15.88 65.84
CA GLY A 145 18.59 -16.48 64.63
C GLY A 145 18.21 -15.72 63.32
N VAL A 146 17.92 -14.42 63.43
CA VAL A 146 17.47 -13.59 62.30
C VAL A 146 18.64 -12.82 61.69
N ASN A 147 18.77 -12.82 60.38
CA ASN A 147 19.84 -12.13 59.70
C ASN A 147 19.54 -10.64 59.53
N LEU A 148 20.40 -9.77 60.11
CA LEU A 148 20.23 -8.31 60.08
C LEU A 148 20.24 -7.69 58.65
N LYS A 149 20.62 -8.46 57.64
CA LYS A 149 20.58 -8.00 56.24
C LYS A 149 19.17 -7.94 55.67
N ASP A 150 18.25 -8.72 56.26
CA ASP A 150 16.89 -8.90 55.77
C ASP A 150 15.89 -8.00 56.50
N ILE A 151 16.39 -7.11 57.37
CA ILE A 151 15.59 -6.22 58.21
C ILE A 151 15.77 -4.77 57.75
N GLN A 152 14.70 -4.12 57.35
CA GLN A 152 14.67 -2.68 57.09
C GLN A 152 14.60 -1.89 58.40
N GLY A 153 15.62 -1.11 58.75
CA GLY A 153 15.67 -0.35 59.99
C GLY A 153 14.80 0.90 59.93
N THR A 154 13.92 1.07 60.96
CA THR A 154 13.02 2.23 61.10
C THR A 154 13.60 3.35 61.97
N GLY A 155 14.80 3.21 62.55
CA GLY A 155 15.48 4.20 63.37
C GLY A 155 16.15 5.32 62.56
N GLU A 156 16.56 6.38 63.27
CA GLU A 156 17.18 7.58 62.71
C GLU A 156 18.39 7.26 61.81
N GLY A 157 18.33 7.68 60.54
CA GLY A 157 19.35 7.37 59.55
C GLY A 157 19.36 5.91 59.05
N GLY A 158 18.21 5.19 59.10
CA GLY A 158 18.06 3.81 58.61
C GLY A 158 18.66 2.75 59.55
N ARG A 159 18.79 3.05 60.85
CA ARG A 159 19.35 2.14 61.87
C ARG A 159 18.30 1.12 62.29
N ILE A 160 18.66 -0.16 62.32
CA ILE A 160 17.82 -1.25 62.81
C ILE A 160 17.72 -1.14 64.34
N THR A 161 16.47 -0.98 64.83
CA THR A 161 16.14 -0.85 66.26
C THR A 161 15.70 -2.20 66.87
N LYS A 162 15.60 -2.28 68.18
CA LYS A 162 15.10 -3.47 68.86
C LYS A 162 13.67 -3.85 68.46
N LYS A 163 12.80 -2.85 68.20
CA LYS A 163 11.43 -3.07 67.75
C LYS A 163 11.34 -3.73 66.37
N ASP A 164 12.28 -3.43 65.46
CA ASP A 164 12.30 -3.99 64.12
C ASP A 164 12.60 -5.49 64.13
N VAL A 165 13.38 -5.95 65.13
CA VAL A 165 13.70 -7.36 65.35
C VAL A 165 12.60 -8.08 66.12
N GLU A 166 11.89 -7.39 67.06
CA GLU A 166 10.78 -7.95 67.82
C GLU A 166 9.50 -8.15 67.00
N SER A 167 9.25 -7.31 66.02
CA SER A 167 8.08 -7.40 65.14
C SER A 167 8.14 -8.56 64.13
N LEU A 168 9.26 -9.24 64.00
CA LEU A 168 9.37 -10.46 63.19
C LEU A 168 8.95 -11.65 64.08
N SER A 169 7.68 -12.00 64.05
CA SER A 169 7.17 -13.26 64.63
C SER A 169 7.72 -14.46 63.86
N PRO A 170 8.09 -15.58 64.51
CA PRO A 170 8.69 -16.74 63.85
C PRO A 170 7.69 -17.64 63.10
N ASP A 171 6.55 -17.07 62.67
CA ASP A 171 5.50 -17.88 62.03
C ASP A 171 5.04 -17.27 60.69
N GLN A 172 5.95 -17.17 59.79
CA GLN A 172 5.65 -17.19 58.34
C GLN A 172 6.51 -18.26 57.68
N SER A 173 5.98 -19.48 57.72
CA SER A 173 6.43 -20.58 56.90
C SER A 173 6.66 -20.12 55.46
N ASN A 174 7.87 -20.35 54.99
CA ASN A 174 8.29 -20.20 53.59
C ASN A 174 7.20 -20.70 52.62
N ILE A 175 6.40 -19.79 52.14
CA ILE A 175 5.84 -19.99 50.79
C ILE A 175 7.04 -19.71 49.88
N VAL A 176 7.75 -20.75 49.51
CA VAL A 176 8.65 -20.75 48.36
C VAL A 176 7.71 -20.45 47.18
N GLN A 177 7.56 -19.19 46.80
CA GLN A 177 7.15 -18.86 45.45
C GLN A 177 8.29 -19.42 44.59
N GLU A 178 8.04 -20.57 43.97
CA GLU A 178 8.84 -20.99 42.82
C GLU A 178 8.74 -19.83 41.83
N GLU A 179 9.73 -18.97 41.79
CA GLU A 179 9.93 -18.07 40.67
C GLU A 179 9.98 -18.96 39.42
N ILE A 180 8.89 -18.96 38.67
CA ILE A 180 8.86 -19.56 37.34
C ILE A 180 9.87 -18.77 36.54
N THR A 181 11.11 -19.22 36.54
CA THR A 181 12.17 -18.69 35.66
C THR A 181 11.87 -19.19 34.26
N LEU A 182 11.18 -18.35 33.48
CA LEU A 182 11.04 -18.61 32.06
C LEU A 182 12.44 -18.61 31.42
N PRO A 183 12.72 -19.53 30.49
CA PRO A 183 13.97 -19.56 29.79
C PRO A 183 14.18 -18.19 29.09
N LYS A 184 15.38 -17.63 29.25
CA LYS A 184 15.72 -16.36 28.61
C LYS A 184 15.67 -16.55 27.10
N ILE A 185 14.67 -15.94 26.45
CA ILE A 185 14.57 -15.91 25.00
C ILE A 185 15.72 -15.02 24.50
N VAL A 186 16.73 -15.63 23.92
CA VAL A 186 17.82 -14.94 23.24
C VAL A 186 17.36 -14.82 21.78
N SER A 187 16.88 -13.65 21.39
CA SER A 187 16.54 -13.32 20.01
C SER A 187 17.49 -12.23 19.54
N GLU A 188 18.04 -12.38 18.36
CA GLU A 188 18.78 -11.33 17.66
C GLU A 188 17.81 -10.63 16.70
N GLU A 189 17.85 -9.31 16.69
CA GLU A 189 17.12 -8.54 15.70
C GLU A 189 17.78 -8.74 14.34
N SER A 190 16.99 -9.14 13.34
CA SER A 190 17.43 -9.28 11.96
C SER A 190 16.42 -8.65 11.01
N PHE A 191 16.89 -8.00 9.97
CA PHE A 191 16.06 -7.37 8.93
C PHE A 191 16.77 -7.46 7.58
N ASP A 192 15.96 -7.50 6.53
CA ASP A 192 16.44 -7.40 5.15
C ASP A 192 15.93 -6.08 4.56
N GLU A 193 16.83 -5.29 3.98
CA GLU A 193 16.47 -4.10 3.22
C GLU A 193 16.35 -4.46 1.74
N VAL A 194 15.17 -4.25 1.16
CA VAL A 194 14.88 -4.55 -0.24
C VAL A 194 14.54 -3.24 -0.96
N PRO A 195 15.17 -2.94 -2.10
CA PRO A 195 14.86 -1.74 -2.87
C PRO A 195 13.40 -1.74 -3.35
N VAL A 196 12.79 -0.56 -3.33
CA VAL A 196 11.39 -0.39 -3.80
C VAL A 196 11.37 -0.47 -5.33
N SER A 197 10.54 -1.37 -5.89
CA SER A 197 10.39 -1.51 -7.34
C SER A 197 9.78 -0.24 -7.98
N GLN A 198 10.06 0.01 -9.25
CA GLN A 198 9.52 1.15 -10.00
C GLN A 198 7.99 1.16 -10.01
N MET A 199 7.37 0.00 -10.20
CA MET A 199 5.92 -0.13 -10.09
C MET A 199 5.42 0.35 -8.72
N ARG A 200 6.08 -0.02 -7.62
CA ARG A 200 5.70 0.39 -6.27
C ARG A 200 5.90 1.88 -6.05
N LYS A 201 6.98 2.49 -6.59
CA LYS A 201 7.21 3.94 -6.53
C LYS A 201 6.08 4.70 -7.25
N THR A 202 5.72 4.28 -8.47
CA THR A 202 4.64 4.88 -9.26
C THR A 202 3.28 4.76 -8.56
N ILE A 203 2.96 3.58 -8.02
CA ILE A 203 1.72 3.37 -7.24
C ILE A 203 1.69 4.32 -6.04
N SER A 204 2.79 4.41 -5.27
CA SER A 204 2.89 5.26 -4.09
C SER A 204 2.69 6.74 -4.44
N LYS A 205 3.33 7.24 -5.51
CA LYS A 205 3.17 8.62 -6.00
C LYS A 205 1.71 8.92 -6.35
N ARG A 206 1.07 8.08 -7.16
CA ARG A 206 -0.32 8.25 -7.60
C ARG A 206 -1.33 8.18 -6.45
N LEU A 207 -1.15 7.23 -5.52
CA LEU A 207 -2.04 7.10 -4.37
C LEU A 207 -1.89 8.27 -3.39
N ALA A 208 -0.65 8.73 -3.15
CA ALA A 208 -0.39 9.90 -2.33
C ALA A 208 -1.04 11.15 -2.95
N GLU A 209 -0.82 11.39 -4.25
CA GLU A 209 -1.44 12.49 -4.98
C GLU A 209 -2.96 12.46 -4.84
N SER A 210 -3.62 11.34 -5.15
CA SER A 210 -5.07 11.20 -5.00
C SER A 210 -5.55 11.47 -3.58
N LYS A 211 -4.87 10.89 -2.58
CA LYS A 211 -5.29 10.98 -1.18
C LYS A 211 -5.19 12.40 -0.61
N PHE A 212 -4.16 13.14 -1.01
CA PHE A 212 -3.90 14.48 -0.47
C PHE A 212 -4.56 15.61 -1.29
N THR A 213 -4.84 15.40 -2.58
CA THR A 213 -5.48 16.42 -3.42
C THR A 213 -7.00 16.33 -3.43
N ALA A 214 -7.58 15.13 -3.36
CA ALA A 214 -9.03 14.93 -3.33
C ALA A 214 -9.54 14.86 -1.89
N PRO A 215 -10.41 15.77 -1.41
CA PRO A 215 -11.05 15.67 -0.11
C PRO A 215 -11.97 14.45 -0.06
N HIS A 216 -11.47 13.33 0.45
CA HIS A 216 -12.23 12.09 0.55
C HIS A 216 -13.25 12.14 1.67
N PHE A 217 -14.49 11.78 1.38
CA PHE A 217 -15.47 11.39 2.39
C PHE A 217 -16.05 10.01 2.05
N TYR A 218 -16.68 9.38 3.03
CA TYR A 218 -17.02 7.97 2.95
C TYR A 218 -18.50 7.76 3.30
N LEU A 219 -19.18 6.94 2.52
CA LEU A 219 -20.57 6.54 2.74
C LEU A 219 -20.63 5.03 2.81
N THR A 220 -21.10 4.48 3.94
CA THR A 220 -21.28 3.04 4.11
C THR A 220 -22.78 2.70 4.10
N MET A 221 -23.12 1.61 3.40
CA MET A 221 -24.50 1.12 3.31
C MET A 221 -24.55 -0.40 3.44
N GLU A 222 -25.54 -0.88 4.19
CA GLU A 222 -25.86 -2.30 4.30
C GLU A 222 -26.88 -2.70 3.25
N ILE A 223 -26.64 -3.84 2.59
CA ILE A 223 -27.45 -4.37 1.50
C ILE A 223 -27.83 -5.81 1.85
N ASN A 224 -29.11 -6.14 1.77
CA ASN A 224 -29.57 -7.52 1.90
C ASN A 224 -29.36 -8.26 0.57
N MET A 225 -28.55 -9.32 0.62
CA MET A 225 -28.13 -10.09 -0.56
C MET A 225 -28.95 -11.37 -0.76
N ASP A 226 -29.99 -11.66 0.02
CA ASP A 226 -30.73 -12.92 -0.03
C ASP A 226 -31.25 -13.21 -1.45
N ASN A 227 -31.91 -12.22 -2.08
CA ASN A 227 -32.40 -12.38 -3.45
C ASN A 227 -31.28 -12.51 -4.49
N CYS A 228 -30.12 -11.83 -4.26
CA CYS A 228 -28.94 -12.00 -5.09
C CYS A 228 -28.36 -13.41 -4.97
N VAL A 229 -28.30 -13.98 -3.77
CA VAL A 229 -27.80 -15.33 -3.52
C VAL A 229 -28.67 -16.35 -4.25
N GLU A 230 -29.99 -16.26 -4.08
CA GLU A 230 -30.94 -17.14 -4.76
C GLU A 230 -30.93 -16.94 -6.29
N GLY A 231 -31.02 -15.69 -6.75
CA GLY A 231 -30.98 -15.34 -8.17
C GLY A 231 -29.71 -15.85 -8.87
N ARG A 232 -28.55 -15.66 -8.24
CA ARG A 232 -27.26 -16.18 -8.76
C ARG A 232 -27.26 -17.72 -8.86
N LYS A 233 -27.81 -18.43 -7.87
CA LYS A 233 -27.92 -19.89 -7.90
C LYS A 233 -28.72 -20.34 -9.12
N ARG A 234 -29.90 -19.75 -9.33
CA ARG A 234 -30.79 -20.05 -10.46
C ARG A 234 -30.16 -19.70 -11.81
N ILE A 235 -29.48 -18.56 -11.94
CA ILE A 235 -28.75 -18.19 -13.16
C ILE A 235 -27.68 -19.24 -13.46
N ASN A 236 -26.92 -19.70 -12.47
CA ASN A 236 -25.83 -20.63 -12.67
C ASN A 236 -26.28 -22.07 -12.97
N GLU A 237 -27.55 -22.42 -12.79
CA GLU A 237 -28.12 -23.70 -13.21
C GLU A 237 -28.24 -23.82 -14.75
N SER A 238 -28.43 -22.69 -15.44
CA SER A 238 -28.65 -22.65 -16.91
C SER A 238 -27.56 -21.87 -17.68
N SER A 239 -26.73 -21.09 -16.99
CA SER A 239 -25.70 -20.27 -17.64
C SER A 239 -24.51 -21.12 -18.12
N PRO A 240 -24.02 -20.91 -19.37
CA PRO A 240 -22.81 -21.56 -19.85
C PRO A 240 -21.54 -21.06 -19.17
N VAL A 241 -21.61 -19.92 -18.47
CA VAL A 241 -20.52 -19.30 -17.74
C VAL A 241 -20.91 -19.14 -16.27
N LYS A 242 -20.05 -19.56 -15.35
CA LYS A 242 -20.27 -19.38 -13.92
C LYS A 242 -20.20 -17.91 -13.53
N ILE A 243 -21.34 -17.34 -13.12
CA ILE A 243 -21.51 -15.96 -12.68
C ILE A 243 -21.11 -15.84 -11.19
N SER A 244 -20.28 -14.87 -10.86
CA SER A 244 -19.88 -14.53 -9.50
C SER A 244 -20.75 -13.39 -8.93
N PHE A 245 -20.71 -13.20 -7.61
CA PHE A 245 -21.34 -12.01 -7.00
C PHE A 245 -20.70 -10.72 -7.52
N ASN A 246 -19.39 -10.74 -7.76
CA ASN A 246 -18.71 -9.57 -8.29
C ASN A 246 -19.25 -9.15 -9.67
N ASP A 247 -19.61 -10.10 -10.53
CA ASP A 247 -20.18 -9.82 -11.84
C ASP A 247 -21.57 -9.15 -11.72
N ILE A 248 -22.40 -9.60 -10.77
CA ILE A 248 -23.72 -9.02 -10.50
C ILE A 248 -23.56 -7.61 -9.94
N ILE A 249 -22.67 -7.40 -8.97
CA ILE A 249 -22.41 -6.10 -8.36
C ILE A 249 -21.87 -5.12 -9.42
N LEU A 250 -20.93 -5.54 -10.26
CA LEU A 250 -20.40 -4.73 -11.37
C LEU A 250 -21.52 -4.29 -12.32
N LYS A 251 -22.42 -5.20 -12.69
CA LYS A 251 -23.57 -4.89 -13.55
C LYS A 251 -24.57 -3.95 -12.86
N ALA A 252 -24.84 -4.14 -11.59
CA ALA A 252 -25.69 -3.25 -10.80
C ALA A 252 -25.08 -1.85 -10.68
N CYS A 253 -23.76 -1.75 -10.40
CA CYS A 253 -23.03 -0.48 -10.41
C CYS A 253 -23.12 0.21 -11.77
N ALA A 254 -22.91 -0.51 -12.87
CA ALA A 254 -23.00 0.05 -14.21
C ALA A 254 -24.41 0.63 -14.50
N SER A 255 -25.47 -0.07 -14.06
CA SER A 255 -26.84 0.41 -14.20
C SER A 255 -27.13 1.62 -13.30
N ALA A 256 -26.60 1.65 -12.07
CA ALA A 256 -26.73 2.78 -11.16
C ALA A 256 -25.97 4.02 -11.67
N LEU A 257 -24.73 3.87 -12.20
CA LEU A 257 -23.93 4.97 -12.77
C LEU A 257 -24.64 5.66 -13.93
N ARG A 258 -25.42 4.94 -14.72
CA ARG A 258 -26.22 5.53 -15.81
C ARG A 258 -27.29 6.51 -15.28
N LYS A 259 -27.85 6.25 -14.09
CA LYS A 259 -28.83 7.11 -13.43
C LYS A 259 -28.18 8.27 -12.65
N HIS A 260 -26.89 8.15 -12.30
CA HIS A 260 -26.16 9.11 -11.47
C HIS A 260 -24.88 9.63 -12.17
N PRO A 261 -24.99 10.48 -13.21
CA PRO A 261 -23.86 10.90 -14.05
C PRO A 261 -22.80 11.72 -13.31
N MET A 262 -23.11 12.33 -12.17
CA MET A 262 -22.11 13.02 -11.35
C MET A 262 -21.15 12.06 -10.66
N VAL A 263 -21.60 10.87 -10.28
CA VAL A 263 -20.76 9.80 -9.74
C VAL A 263 -19.86 9.18 -10.82
N ASN A 264 -20.27 9.31 -12.10
CA ASN A 264 -19.48 8.87 -13.28
C ASN A 264 -18.76 10.04 -13.94
N SER A 265 -18.19 10.94 -13.15
CA SER A 265 -17.50 12.14 -13.64
C SER A 265 -16.02 12.15 -13.25
N SER A 266 -15.24 13.03 -13.85
CA SER A 266 -13.82 13.22 -13.56
C SER A 266 -13.52 14.71 -13.43
N LEU A 267 -12.64 15.08 -12.49
CA LEU A 267 -12.13 16.45 -12.39
C LEU A 267 -10.86 16.54 -13.26
N LEU A 268 -10.88 17.45 -14.21
CA LEU A 268 -9.74 17.75 -15.08
C LEU A 268 -9.43 19.24 -14.93
N ASP A 269 -8.38 19.54 -14.21
CA ASP A 269 -8.01 20.91 -13.86
C ASP A 269 -9.21 21.67 -13.26
N GLU A 270 -9.73 22.65 -13.98
CA GLU A 270 -10.90 23.47 -13.59
C GLU A 270 -12.23 22.99 -14.24
N LYS A 271 -12.25 21.82 -14.87
CA LYS A 271 -13.42 21.34 -15.62
C LYS A 271 -13.93 20.01 -15.08
N ILE A 272 -15.26 19.89 -14.97
CA ILE A 272 -15.92 18.63 -14.69
C ILE A 272 -16.26 17.93 -16.01
N ARG A 273 -15.63 16.78 -16.24
CA ARG A 273 -15.96 15.89 -17.36
C ARG A 273 -17.04 14.91 -16.91
N LYS A 274 -18.24 15.00 -17.44
CA LYS A 274 -19.31 14.02 -17.28
C LYS A 274 -19.13 12.93 -18.33
N ASN A 275 -18.81 11.71 -17.91
CA ASN A 275 -18.60 10.60 -18.82
C ASN A 275 -19.95 9.99 -19.22
N HIS A 276 -20.22 9.85 -20.52
CA HIS A 276 -21.44 9.21 -21.05
C HIS A 276 -21.27 7.70 -21.20
N HIS A 277 -20.03 7.21 -21.28
CA HIS A 277 -19.69 5.79 -21.23
C HIS A 277 -19.41 5.35 -19.80
N ILE A 278 -19.62 4.08 -19.53
CA ILE A 278 -19.40 3.50 -18.20
C ILE A 278 -18.31 2.44 -18.31
N HIS A 279 -17.11 2.81 -17.84
CA HIS A 279 -15.93 1.98 -17.82
C HIS A 279 -15.54 1.71 -16.37
N ILE A 280 -15.69 0.46 -15.93
CA ILE A 280 -15.48 0.10 -14.53
C ILE A 280 -14.13 -0.59 -14.37
N GLY A 281 -13.24 0.04 -13.62
CA GLY A 281 -12.01 -0.57 -13.14
C GLY A 281 -12.30 -1.60 -12.05
N VAL A 282 -11.69 -2.77 -12.15
CA VAL A 282 -11.84 -3.84 -11.15
C VAL A 282 -10.48 -4.12 -10.53
N ALA A 283 -10.33 -3.81 -9.24
CA ALA A 283 -9.08 -4.01 -8.52
C ALA A 283 -8.72 -5.51 -8.42
N VAL A 284 -7.52 -5.88 -8.88
CA VAL A 284 -6.97 -7.23 -8.86
C VAL A 284 -5.64 -7.22 -8.12
N ALA A 285 -5.54 -8.03 -7.06
CA ALA A 285 -4.29 -8.20 -6.32
C ALA A 285 -3.30 -9.02 -7.14
N VAL A 286 -2.06 -8.53 -7.21
CA VAL A 286 -0.89 -9.20 -7.79
C VAL A 286 0.27 -9.17 -6.79
N ASP A 287 1.31 -9.96 -7.00
CA ASP A 287 2.43 -10.11 -6.04
C ASP A 287 3.09 -8.76 -5.70
N GLU A 288 3.22 -7.87 -6.66
CA GLU A 288 3.89 -6.57 -6.48
C GLU A 288 2.96 -5.43 -6.06
N GLY A 289 1.63 -5.66 -5.99
CA GLY A 289 0.66 -4.64 -5.58
C GLY A 289 -0.75 -4.87 -6.08
N LEU A 290 -1.35 -3.83 -6.66
CA LEU A 290 -2.73 -3.83 -7.13
C LEU A 290 -2.78 -3.28 -8.56
N LEU A 291 -3.40 -4.02 -9.47
CA LEU A 291 -3.70 -3.56 -10.83
C LEU A 291 -5.21 -3.39 -11.00
N VAL A 292 -5.62 -2.44 -11.83
CA VAL A 292 -7.04 -2.09 -12.02
C VAL A 292 -7.43 -2.23 -13.49
N PRO A 293 -7.57 -3.46 -14.03
CA PRO A 293 -8.07 -3.65 -15.38
C PRO A 293 -9.49 -3.11 -15.55
N VAL A 294 -9.82 -2.64 -16.76
CA VAL A 294 -11.02 -1.88 -17.07
C VAL A 294 -12.01 -2.68 -17.91
N ILE A 295 -13.22 -2.86 -17.40
CA ILE A 295 -14.37 -3.40 -18.14
C ILE A 295 -15.05 -2.26 -18.88
N ARG A 296 -14.79 -2.13 -20.17
CA ARG A 296 -15.33 -1.05 -21.01
C ARG A 296 -16.80 -1.28 -21.33
N PHE A 297 -17.60 -0.19 -21.36
CA PHE A 297 -19.04 -0.25 -21.66
C PHE A 297 -19.79 -1.31 -20.84
N ALA A 298 -19.53 -1.34 -19.53
CA ALA A 298 -20.07 -2.35 -18.63
C ALA A 298 -21.59 -2.38 -18.59
N ASP A 299 -22.22 -1.24 -18.80
CA ASP A 299 -23.67 -1.07 -18.88
C ASP A 299 -24.30 -1.79 -20.07
N ASN A 300 -23.60 -1.90 -21.20
CA ASN A 300 -24.08 -2.56 -22.42
C ASN A 300 -23.80 -4.08 -22.44
N LYS A 301 -22.99 -4.60 -21.50
CA LYS A 301 -22.61 -6.01 -21.45
C LYS A 301 -23.59 -6.85 -20.63
N THR A 302 -23.80 -8.09 -21.06
CA THR A 302 -24.50 -9.09 -20.24
C THR A 302 -23.62 -9.61 -19.12
N LEU A 303 -24.19 -10.26 -18.10
CA LEU A 303 -23.45 -10.89 -17.00
C LEU A 303 -22.40 -11.89 -17.51
N SER A 304 -22.73 -12.66 -18.54
CA SER A 304 -21.81 -13.65 -19.13
C SER A 304 -20.60 -12.97 -19.79
N HIS A 305 -20.80 -11.86 -20.52
CA HIS A 305 -19.70 -11.08 -21.10
C HIS A 305 -18.81 -10.50 -20.03
N ILE A 306 -19.40 -9.90 -19.00
CA ILE A 306 -18.68 -9.34 -17.84
C ILE A 306 -17.81 -10.42 -17.16
N SER A 307 -18.43 -11.57 -16.84
CA SER A 307 -17.72 -12.66 -16.16
C SER A 307 -16.53 -13.20 -16.95
N LEU A 308 -16.67 -13.37 -18.27
CA LEU A 308 -15.59 -13.82 -19.14
C LEU A 308 -14.46 -12.80 -19.21
N GLU A 309 -14.81 -11.52 -19.36
CA GLU A 309 -13.82 -10.44 -19.50
C GLU A 309 -13.07 -10.20 -18.19
N VAL A 310 -13.76 -10.16 -17.04
CA VAL A 310 -13.14 -10.07 -15.72
C VAL A 310 -12.13 -11.20 -15.50
N LYS A 311 -12.52 -12.46 -15.79
CA LYS A 311 -11.64 -13.62 -15.66
C LYS A 311 -10.42 -13.54 -16.59
N LYS A 312 -10.63 -13.09 -17.84
CA LYS A 312 -9.55 -12.90 -18.82
C LYS A 312 -8.54 -11.84 -18.34
N LEU A 313 -9.04 -10.68 -17.94
CA LEU A 313 -8.20 -9.57 -17.47
C LEU A 313 -7.49 -9.90 -16.16
N ALA A 314 -8.18 -10.54 -15.20
CA ALA A 314 -7.57 -10.97 -13.94
C ALA A 314 -6.44 -12.00 -14.17
N ARG A 315 -6.59 -12.91 -15.15
CA ARG A 315 -5.51 -13.82 -15.54
C ARG A 315 -4.33 -13.08 -16.16
N LYS A 316 -4.58 -12.16 -17.11
CA LYS A 316 -3.53 -11.32 -17.70
C LYS A 316 -2.78 -10.51 -16.64
N ALA A 317 -3.50 -9.98 -15.62
CA ALA A 317 -2.90 -9.24 -14.52
C ALA A 317 -1.91 -10.10 -13.74
N LYS A 318 -2.31 -11.31 -13.35
CA LYS A 318 -1.45 -12.26 -12.63
C LYS A 318 -0.26 -12.74 -13.46
N GLU A 319 -0.42 -12.87 -14.78
CA GLU A 319 0.62 -13.25 -15.71
C GLU A 319 1.52 -12.07 -16.15
N LYS A 320 1.31 -10.85 -15.61
CA LYS A 320 2.00 -9.60 -16.00
C LYS A 320 1.90 -9.27 -17.48
N LYS A 321 0.77 -9.65 -18.14
CA LYS A 321 0.52 -9.47 -19.58
C LYS A 321 -0.54 -8.43 -19.90
N LEU A 322 -0.89 -7.58 -18.96
CA LEU A 322 -1.78 -6.46 -19.22
C LEU A 322 -1.08 -5.42 -20.11
N GLN A 323 -1.82 -4.90 -21.08
CA GLN A 323 -1.36 -3.78 -21.90
C GLN A 323 -1.95 -2.46 -21.34
N PRO A 324 -1.35 -1.30 -21.61
CA PRO A 324 -1.88 0.01 -21.17
C PRO A 324 -3.36 0.19 -21.52
N SER A 325 -3.80 -0.26 -22.69
CA SER A 325 -5.21 -0.26 -23.09
C SER A 325 -6.13 -1.12 -22.21
N ASP A 326 -5.60 -2.05 -21.43
CA ASP A 326 -6.39 -2.91 -20.55
C ASP A 326 -6.72 -2.24 -19.19
N TRP A 327 -5.95 -1.20 -18.75
CA TRP A 327 -6.12 -0.55 -17.43
C TRP A 327 -6.33 0.97 -17.47
N GLU A 328 -6.26 1.61 -18.63
CA GLU A 328 -6.51 3.04 -18.77
C GLU A 328 -7.95 3.35 -19.13
N GLY A 329 -8.43 4.54 -18.75
CA GLY A 329 -9.72 5.08 -19.17
C GLY A 329 -10.92 4.55 -18.40
N ASN A 330 -10.74 4.12 -17.16
CA ASN A 330 -11.82 3.88 -16.22
C ASN A 330 -12.54 5.18 -15.86
N THR A 331 -13.79 5.08 -15.47
CA THR A 331 -14.63 6.20 -15.02
C THR A 331 -15.18 5.99 -13.62
N PHE A 332 -15.01 4.79 -13.09
CA PHE A 332 -15.38 4.35 -11.75
C PHE A 332 -14.58 3.10 -11.40
N THR A 333 -14.22 2.92 -10.14
CA THR A 333 -13.46 1.75 -9.70
C THR A 333 -14.21 0.95 -8.64
N ILE A 334 -14.07 -0.38 -8.70
CA ILE A 334 -14.60 -1.33 -7.71
C ILE A 334 -13.43 -2.10 -7.10
N SER A 335 -13.38 -2.15 -5.77
CA SER A 335 -12.44 -2.98 -5.00
C SER A 335 -13.20 -3.95 -4.11
N ASN A 336 -12.93 -5.25 -4.22
CA ASN A 336 -13.65 -6.29 -3.47
C ASN A 336 -12.69 -7.09 -2.60
N LEU A 337 -12.82 -6.97 -1.28
CA LEU A 337 -12.07 -7.73 -0.28
C LEU A 337 -12.94 -8.72 0.50
N GLY A 338 -14.19 -8.94 0.06
CA GLY A 338 -15.11 -9.86 0.72
C GLY A 338 -14.62 -11.30 0.77
N MET A 339 -13.84 -11.74 -0.24
CA MET A 339 -13.23 -13.07 -0.24
C MET A 339 -12.17 -13.29 0.85
N PHE A 340 -11.64 -12.21 1.43
CA PHE A 340 -10.68 -12.24 2.54
C PHE A 340 -11.36 -12.14 3.90
N GLY A 341 -12.70 -12.11 3.95
CA GLY A 341 -13.47 -11.98 5.19
C GLY A 341 -13.53 -10.56 5.76
N ILE A 342 -13.10 -9.56 4.99
CA ILE A 342 -13.19 -8.15 5.40
C ILE A 342 -14.66 -7.72 5.35
N GLU A 343 -15.18 -7.21 6.46
CA GLU A 343 -16.57 -6.77 6.57
C GLU A 343 -16.80 -5.43 5.88
N GLU A 344 -15.94 -4.44 6.15
CA GLU A 344 -15.96 -3.13 5.49
C GLU A 344 -14.56 -2.53 5.46
N PHE A 345 -14.28 -1.67 4.51
CA PHE A 345 -13.04 -0.91 4.40
C PHE A 345 -13.25 0.35 3.57
N THR A 346 -12.35 1.32 3.73
CA THR A 346 -12.30 2.51 2.89
C THR A 346 -11.18 2.37 1.86
N ALA A 347 -11.47 2.69 0.60
CA ALA A 347 -10.48 2.66 -0.48
C ALA A 347 -10.03 4.09 -0.83
N ILE A 348 -8.81 4.22 -1.35
CA ILE A 348 -8.31 5.46 -1.95
C ILE A 348 -8.85 5.53 -3.36
N ILE A 349 -9.36 6.70 -3.77
CA ILE A 349 -9.90 6.92 -5.11
C ILE A 349 -8.77 6.74 -6.13
N ASN A 350 -9.04 5.95 -7.19
CA ASN A 350 -8.11 5.81 -8.30
C ASN A 350 -8.07 7.13 -9.08
N PRO A 351 -6.89 7.71 -9.36
CA PRO A 351 -6.78 8.98 -10.09
C PRO A 351 -7.62 9.02 -11.35
N ASN A 352 -8.27 10.17 -11.59
CA ASN A 352 -9.28 10.50 -12.60
C ASN A 352 -10.71 10.02 -12.31
N ASP A 353 -10.95 9.07 -11.41
CA ASP A 353 -12.31 8.74 -10.96
C ASP A 353 -12.80 9.73 -9.91
N SER A 354 -14.11 9.97 -9.85
CA SER A 354 -14.74 10.72 -8.74
C SER A 354 -14.99 9.86 -7.51
N CYS A 355 -15.16 8.55 -7.70
CA CYS A 355 -15.51 7.63 -6.64
C CYS A 355 -14.92 6.24 -6.85
N ILE A 356 -14.77 5.52 -5.73
CA ILE A 356 -14.44 4.09 -5.70
C ILE A 356 -15.38 3.37 -4.74
N LEU A 357 -15.86 2.19 -5.12
CA LEU A 357 -16.70 1.34 -4.29
C LEU A 357 -15.91 0.20 -3.68
N ALA A 358 -15.79 0.18 -2.36
CA ALA A 358 -15.24 -0.90 -1.57
C ALA A 358 -16.36 -1.89 -1.19
N ILE A 359 -16.15 -3.18 -1.48
CA ILE A 359 -17.14 -4.23 -1.27
C ILE A 359 -16.63 -5.19 -0.19
N GLY A 360 -17.39 -5.32 0.88
CA GLY A 360 -17.15 -6.26 1.96
C GLY A 360 -17.68 -7.66 1.67
N GLY A 361 -17.48 -8.56 2.63
CA GLY A 361 -17.97 -9.93 2.58
C GLY A 361 -19.47 -10.02 2.78
N ILE A 362 -20.09 -11.01 2.14
CA ILE A 362 -21.47 -11.39 2.44
C ILE A 362 -21.46 -12.26 3.70
N LYS A 363 -22.15 -11.82 4.74
CA LYS A 363 -22.19 -12.47 6.06
C LYS A 363 -23.62 -12.79 6.44
N GLU A 364 -23.87 -13.99 6.91
CA GLU A 364 -25.15 -14.37 7.51
C GLU A 364 -25.27 -13.74 8.90
N THR A 365 -26.30 -12.91 9.10
CA THR A 365 -26.56 -12.23 10.36
C THR A 365 -28.04 -12.25 10.68
N PRO A 366 -28.46 -12.15 11.95
CA PRO A 366 -29.85 -11.93 12.30
C PRO A 366 -30.35 -10.60 11.75
N ILE A 367 -31.43 -10.64 10.97
CA ILE A 367 -32.13 -9.44 10.47
C ILE A 367 -33.54 -9.41 11.02
N VAL A 368 -34.13 -8.22 11.13
CA VAL A 368 -35.55 -8.08 11.49
C VAL A 368 -36.34 -7.83 10.21
N LYS A 369 -37.25 -8.75 9.89
CA LYS A 369 -38.16 -8.63 8.74
C LYS A 369 -39.59 -8.88 9.22
N ASP A 370 -40.49 -7.95 8.92
CA ASP A 370 -41.90 -7.99 9.32
C ASP A 370 -42.11 -8.19 10.84
N GLY A 371 -41.16 -7.72 11.66
CA GLY A 371 -41.19 -7.87 13.13
C GLY A 371 -40.62 -9.18 13.65
N GLU A 372 -40.20 -10.09 12.79
CA GLU A 372 -39.55 -11.36 13.15
C GLU A 372 -38.05 -11.32 12.94
N MET A 373 -37.32 -12.01 13.79
CA MET A 373 -35.87 -12.16 13.69
C MET A 373 -35.56 -13.39 12.82
N LEU A 374 -34.94 -13.16 11.67
CA LEU A 374 -34.60 -14.19 10.68
C LEU A 374 -33.12 -14.13 10.33
N PRO A 375 -32.49 -15.25 9.91
CA PRO A 375 -31.16 -15.19 9.28
C PRO A 375 -31.26 -14.50 7.92
N GLY A 376 -30.33 -13.61 7.62
CA GLY A 376 -30.24 -12.93 6.34
C GLY A 376 -28.77 -12.70 5.92
N ASN A 377 -28.53 -12.65 4.64
CA ASN A 377 -27.22 -12.40 4.05
C ASN A 377 -27.01 -10.89 3.88
N ILE A 378 -26.16 -10.30 4.69
CA ILE A 378 -25.86 -8.86 4.63
C ILE A 378 -24.47 -8.62 4.05
N MET A 379 -24.38 -7.64 3.17
CA MET A 379 -23.13 -7.13 2.62
C MET A 379 -23.02 -5.64 2.90
N LYS A 380 -21.87 -5.19 3.40
CA LYS A 380 -21.56 -3.77 3.51
C LYS A 380 -20.78 -3.31 2.29
N VAL A 381 -21.14 -2.16 1.79
CA VAL A 381 -20.39 -1.45 0.75
C VAL A 381 -20.03 -0.06 1.25
N THR A 382 -18.81 0.37 1.00
CA THR A 382 -18.34 1.71 1.36
C THR A 382 -17.89 2.42 0.10
N MET A 383 -18.47 3.56 -0.20
CA MET A 383 -18.07 4.40 -1.31
C MET A 383 -17.22 5.55 -0.80
N SER A 384 -16.00 5.67 -1.33
CA SER A 384 -15.14 6.84 -1.15
C SER A 384 -15.43 7.82 -2.30
N CYS A 385 -15.67 9.07 -1.98
CA CYS A 385 -16.03 10.12 -2.95
C CYS A 385 -15.09 11.32 -2.83
N ASP A 386 -14.78 11.93 -3.97
CA ASP A 386 -14.13 13.24 -4.02
C ASP A 386 -15.20 14.34 -3.82
N HIS A 387 -15.12 15.04 -2.67
CA HIS A 387 -16.11 16.05 -2.29
C HIS A 387 -16.11 17.29 -3.20
N ARG A 388 -15.11 17.44 -4.07
CA ARG A 388 -15.10 18.50 -5.09
C ARG A 388 -16.09 18.24 -6.22
N LEU A 389 -16.47 16.97 -6.44
CA LEU A 389 -17.34 16.52 -7.53
C LEU A 389 -18.69 15.95 -7.04
N VAL A 390 -18.64 15.18 -5.96
CA VAL A 390 -19.78 14.45 -5.42
C VAL A 390 -20.02 14.89 -3.99
N ASP A 391 -21.24 15.34 -3.70
CA ASP A 391 -21.69 15.65 -2.35
C ASP A 391 -22.36 14.43 -1.67
N GLY A 392 -22.65 14.58 -0.36
CA GLY A 392 -23.24 13.50 0.43
C GLY A 392 -24.60 13.03 -0.10
N ALA A 393 -25.45 13.95 -0.60
CA ALA A 393 -26.75 13.61 -1.11
C ALA A 393 -26.67 12.83 -2.44
N THR A 394 -25.80 13.28 -3.35
CA THR A 394 -25.54 12.62 -4.63
C THR A 394 -24.98 11.21 -4.43
N GLY A 395 -23.99 11.07 -3.53
CA GLY A 395 -23.41 9.78 -3.20
C GLY A 395 -24.41 8.82 -2.53
N ALA A 396 -25.21 9.32 -1.60
CA ALA A 396 -26.26 8.52 -0.94
C ALA A 396 -27.34 8.05 -1.92
N ALA A 397 -27.79 8.91 -2.85
CA ALA A 397 -28.77 8.55 -3.87
C ALA A 397 -28.24 7.45 -4.81
N PHE A 398 -26.95 7.49 -5.17
CA PHE A 398 -26.31 6.42 -5.94
C PHE A 398 -26.31 5.10 -5.16
N LEU A 399 -25.88 5.11 -3.89
CA LEU A 399 -25.86 3.91 -3.05
C LEU A 399 -27.27 3.35 -2.82
N GLN A 400 -28.28 4.20 -2.67
CA GLN A 400 -29.66 3.76 -2.56
C GLN A 400 -30.13 3.05 -3.84
N THR A 401 -29.84 3.60 -5.02
CA THR A 401 -30.11 2.94 -6.29
C THR A 401 -29.39 1.61 -6.42
N LEU A 402 -28.11 1.56 -6.04
CA LEU A 402 -27.32 0.33 -6.04
C LEU A 402 -27.93 -0.72 -5.10
N LYS A 403 -28.35 -0.32 -3.89
CA LYS A 403 -29.04 -1.17 -2.92
C LYS A 403 -30.31 -1.76 -3.52
N GLU A 404 -31.17 -0.94 -4.10
CA GLU A 404 -32.41 -1.40 -4.75
C GLU A 404 -32.17 -2.42 -5.86
N LEU A 405 -31.11 -2.24 -6.66
CA LEU A 405 -30.74 -3.16 -7.74
C LEU A 405 -30.15 -4.48 -7.22
N LEU A 406 -29.47 -4.47 -6.09
CA LEU A 406 -28.90 -5.68 -5.50
C LEU A 406 -29.91 -6.43 -4.63
N GLU A 407 -30.81 -5.73 -3.93
CA GLU A 407 -31.89 -6.36 -3.15
C GLU A 407 -32.98 -6.94 -4.08
N ASP A 408 -33.11 -6.41 -5.30
CA ASP A 408 -34.00 -6.96 -6.34
C ASP A 408 -33.29 -7.02 -7.70
N PRO A 409 -32.48 -8.07 -7.97
CA PRO A 409 -31.65 -8.17 -9.17
C PRO A 409 -32.43 -8.15 -10.50
N ILE A 410 -33.72 -8.42 -10.49
CA ILE A 410 -34.56 -8.35 -11.71
C ILE A 410 -34.63 -6.91 -12.23
N LYS A 411 -34.58 -5.90 -11.36
CA LYS A 411 -34.55 -4.48 -11.74
C LYS A 411 -33.33 -4.08 -12.60
N ILE A 412 -32.27 -4.89 -12.61
CA ILE A 412 -31.08 -4.64 -13.47
C ILE A 412 -31.45 -4.79 -14.97
N LEU A 413 -32.53 -5.49 -15.29
CA LEU A 413 -32.98 -5.71 -16.66
C LEU A 413 -33.79 -4.53 -17.23
N VAL A 414 -34.20 -3.59 -16.38
CA VAL A 414 -35.02 -2.40 -16.71
C VAL A 414 -34.15 -1.13 -16.60
#